data_f8c6cf27b4fb2e8d55ad2afff174ba16
#
_entry.id   f8c6cf27b4fb2e8d55ad2afff174ba16
#
_cell.length_a   1.000
_cell.length_b   1.000
_cell.length_c   1.000
_cell.angle_alpha   90.00
_cell.angle_beta   90.00
_cell.angle_gamma   90.00
#
_symmetry.space_group_name_H-M   'P 1'
#
loop_
_entity.id
_entity.type
_entity.pdbx_description
1 polymer ?
#
loop_
_entity_poly.entity_id
_entity_poly.type
_entity_poly.pdbx_seq_one_letter_code
_entity_poly.pdbx_strand_id
1 'polypeptide(L)'
;MKNYLISILSVLCIVYSCDTNESNEINIYSQRHYEVDKKQYENFEQKTGIKVNVIKANADELLERLKNEGANSPADLFVTVDAGKLQKGAEMGLFQKINSDEINNNVSKELIDKNGYWIPITYRARILVYSNDRVMASELSTYEDLADEKWKGRILVRSSSNAYNQALMSSLYANLGQETVEKWSSGIVNNFARDPKGNDRDQVKAIAAGQGDIAIVNSYYIGLLLSSEKQQEVDAGNSVSVFFPNQGENERGSHINISGFAMTKNAPNKQNSIKLLEYLTSVEAQETYVNNSYEYAANSLVMPSEIVQSWGEFKIDELDLNKLGTYRNEAIKVFDKTGWK
;
A
#
# COMPACT_ATOMS: atom_id res chain seq x y z
N MET A 1 -85.84 -17.85 -17.03
CA MET A 1 -84.62 -18.22 -16.29
C MET A 1 -83.44 -17.70 -17.09
N LYS A 2 -82.79 -16.63 -16.62
CA LYS A 2 -81.66 -16.01 -17.31
C LYS A 2 -80.37 -16.47 -16.61
N ASN A 3 -79.53 -17.22 -17.31
CA ASN A 3 -78.23 -17.67 -16.83
C ASN A 3 -77.22 -16.52 -17.03
N TYR A 4 -76.62 -16.03 -15.95
CA TYR A 4 -75.49 -15.12 -15.95
C TYR A 4 -74.20 -15.94 -15.92
N LEU A 5 -73.44 -15.92 -17.04
CA LEU A 5 -72.04 -16.40 -17.06
C LEU A 5 -71.16 -15.29 -16.46
N ILE A 6 -70.52 -15.57 -15.34
CA ILE A 6 -69.51 -14.72 -14.77
C ILE A 6 -68.13 -15.18 -15.33
N SER A 7 -67.55 -14.39 -16.23
CA SER A 7 -66.16 -14.56 -16.71
C SER A 7 -65.22 -14.01 -15.68
N ILE A 8 -64.46 -14.90 -15.01
CA ILE A 8 -63.32 -14.52 -14.14
C ILE A 8 -62.12 -14.24 -15.04
N LEU A 9 -61.76 -12.97 -15.16
CA LEU A 9 -60.56 -12.52 -15.85
C LEU A 9 -59.37 -12.63 -14.86
N SER A 10 -58.55 -13.69 -14.99
CA SER A 10 -57.32 -13.86 -14.21
C SER A 10 -56.23 -12.91 -14.73
N VAL A 11 -56.00 -11.84 -14.02
CA VAL A 11 -54.85 -10.96 -14.27
C VAL A 11 -53.57 -11.65 -13.80
N LEU A 12 -52.77 -12.15 -14.76
CA LEU A 12 -51.47 -12.71 -14.49
C LEU A 12 -50.50 -11.53 -14.28
N CYS A 13 -50.20 -11.16 -13.07
CA CYS A 13 -49.12 -10.22 -12.74
C CYS A 13 -47.77 -10.90 -13.05
N ILE A 14 -47.22 -10.59 -14.22
CA ILE A 14 -45.81 -10.93 -14.51
C ILE A 14 -44.98 -9.96 -13.69
N VAL A 15 -44.46 -10.47 -12.56
CA VAL A 15 -43.41 -9.77 -11.79
C VAL A 15 -42.13 -9.86 -12.61
N TYR A 16 -41.82 -8.81 -13.34
CA TYR A 16 -40.48 -8.64 -13.91
C TYR A 16 -39.54 -8.43 -12.72
N SER A 17 -38.89 -9.50 -12.30
CA SER A 17 -37.67 -9.40 -11.51
C SER A 17 -36.65 -8.67 -12.42
N CYS A 18 -36.31 -7.44 -12.10
CA CYS A 18 -35.10 -6.83 -12.61
C CYS A 18 -33.93 -7.58 -11.99
N ASP A 19 -33.58 -8.75 -12.55
CA ASP A 19 -32.23 -9.24 -12.43
C ASP A 19 -31.34 -8.21 -13.14
N THR A 20 -30.68 -7.38 -12.36
CA THR A 20 -29.50 -6.67 -12.85
C THR A 20 -28.50 -7.77 -13.18
N ASN A 21 -28.43 -8.16 -14.46
CA ASN A 21 -27.42 -9.10 -14.94
C ASN A 21 -26.05 -8.45 -14.70
N GLU A 22 -25.47 -8.67 -13.51
CA GLU A 22 -24.05 -8.44 -13.31
C GLU A 22 -23.34 -9.29 -14.38
N SER A 23 -22.45 -8.67 -15.13
CA SER A 23 -21.61 -9.41 -16.06
C SER A 23 -20.70 -10.35 -15.24
N ASN A 24 -20.33 -11.52 -15.78
CA ASN A 24 -19.46 -12.45 -15.07
C ASN A 24 -18.01 -12.00 -15.16
N GLU A 25 -17.78 -10.74 -14.79
CA GLU A 25 -16.45 -10.10 -14.83
C GLU A 25 -16.28 -9.06 -13.71
N ILE A 26 -15.05 -8.61 -13.55
CA ILE A 26 -14.62 -7.51 -12.67
C ILE A 26 -13.63 -6.66 -13.44
N ASN A 27 -13.80 -5.33 -13.39
CA ASN A 27 -12.91 -4.37 -14.03
C ASN A 27 -12.11 -3.60 -12.98
N ILE A 28 -10.79 -3.74 -13.00
CA ILE A 28 -9.88 -3.15 -12.01
C ILE A 28 -9.06 -2.02 -12.64
N TYR A 29 -9.07 -0.84 -12.03
CA TYR A 29 -8.13 0.25 -12.29
C TYR A 29 -6.96 0.12 -11.34
N SER A 30 -5.77 -0.21 -11.86
CA SER A 30 -4.62 -0.65 -11.06
C SER A 30 -3.38 0.22 -11.26
N GLN A 31 -2.86 0.75 -10.15
CA GLN A 31 -1.48 1.23 -10.09
C GLN A 31 -0.49 0.07 -9.85
N ARG A 32 -0.95 -1.05 -9.27
CA ARG A 32 -0.10 -2.24 -9.06
C ARG A 32 0.16 -2.96 -10.38
N HIS A 33 1.36 -3.53 -10.52
CA HIS A 33 1.78 -4.20 -11.75
C HIS A 33 2.69 -5.40 -11.46
N TYR A 34 2.57 -6.00 -10.26
CA TYR A 34 3.39 -7.13 -9.87
C TYR A 34 2.84 -8.43 -10.47
N GLU A 35 3.75 -9.38 -10.78
CA GLU A 35 3.35 -10.70 -11.31
C GLU A 35 2.48 -11.49 -10.34
N VAL A 36 2.68 -11.32 -9.03
CA VAL A 36 1.85 -11.96 -8.02
C VAL A 36 0.39 -11.53 -8.10
N ASP A 37 0.10 -10.26 -8.45
CA ASP A 37 -1.28 -9.80 -8.63
C ASP A 37 -1.95 -10.54 -9.79
N LYS A 38 -1.25 -10.67 -10.93
CA LYS A 38 -1.73 -11.41 -12.08
C LYS A 38 -2.05 -12.87 -11.73
N LYS A 39 -1.14 -13.53 -11.03
CA LYS A 39 -1.33 -14.91 -10.56
C LYS A 39 -2.55 -15.05 -9.66
N GLN A 40 -2.80 -14.09 -8.77
CA GLN A 40 -3.98 -14.09 -7.90
C GLN A 40 -5.28 -13.95 -8.71
N TYR A 41 -5.31 -13.07 -9.70
CA TYR A 41 -6.49 -12.91 -10.55
C TYR A 41 -6.76 -14.16 -11.38
N GLU A 42 -5.72 -14.79 -11.96
CA GLU A 42 -5.83 -16.06 -12.69
C GLU A 42 -6.35 -17.20 -11.78
N ASN A 43 -5.86 -17.31 -10.55
CA ASN A 43 -6.33 -18.27 -9.57
C ASN A 43 -7.82 -18.06 -9.21
N PHE A 44 -8.22 -16.79 -9.02
CA PHE A 44 -9.60 -16.43 -8.75
C PHE A 44 -10.52 -16.77 -9.93
N GLU A 45 -10.10 -16.45 -11.16
CA GLU A 45 -10.83 -16.80 -12.38
C GLU A 45 -11.04 -18.31 -12.50
N GLN A 46 -9.98 -19.11 -12.25
CA GLN A 46 -10.05 -20.58 -12.29
C GLN A 46 -11.03 -21.15 -11.25
N LYS A 47 -11.10 -20.56 -10.07
CA LYS A 47 -11.98 -21.01 -8.98
C LYS A 47 -13.43 -20.64 -9.17
N THR A 48 -13.69 -19.47 -9.75
CA THR A 48 -15.03 -18.86 -9.76
C THR A 48 -15.66 -18.77 -11.15
N GLY A 49 -14.86 -18.82 -12.21
CA GLY A 49 -15.27 -18.51 -13.56
C GLY A 49 -15.51 -17.01 -13.82
N ILE A 50 -15.27 -16.13 -12.83
CA ILE A 50 -15.43 -14.69 -12.96
C ILE A 50 -14.16 -14.10 -13.57
N LYS A 51 -14.28 -13.43 -14.70
CA LYS A 51 -13.15 -12.83 -15.42
C LYS A 51 -12.65 -11.54 -14.74
N VAL A 52 -11.34 -11.35 -14.67
CA VAL A 52 -10.72 -10.13 -14.09
C VAL A 52 -10.00 -9.34 -15.18
N ASN A 53 -10.53 -8.18 -15.52
CA ASN A 53 -9.95 -7.24 -16.48
C ASN A 53 -9.16 -6.16 -15.73
N VAL A 54 -7.94 -5.84 -16.16
CA VAL A 54 -7.08 -4.87 -15.47
C VAL A 54 -6.62 -3.77 -16.42
N ILE A 55 -6.91 -2.52 -16.06
CA ILE A 55 -6.37 -1.33 -16.73
C ILE A 55 -5.31 -0.71 -15.82
N LYS A 56 -4.08 -0.60 -16.34
CA LYS A 56 -2.91 -0.12 -15.60
C LYS A 56 -2.57 1.32 -15.98
N ALA A 57 -2.46 2.19 -14.95
CA ALA A 57 -1.92 3.54 -15.06
C ALA A 57 -1.45 4.03 -13.68
N ASN A 58 -0.93 5.25 -13.56
CA ASN A 58 -0.63 5.79 -12.24
C ASN A 58 -1.92 6.15 -11.46
N ALA A 59 -1.81 6.21 -10.12
CA ALA A 59 -2.99 6.38 -9.26
C ALA A 59 -3.74 7.70 -9.53
N ASP A 60 -3.02 8.80 -9.76
CA ASP A 60 -3.67 10.11 -10.00
C ASP A 60 -4.43 10.11 -11.31
N GLU A 61 -3.87 9.55 -12.39
CA GLU A 61 -4.55 9.39 -13.68
C GLU A 61 -5.81 8.55 -13.55
N LEU A 62 -5.75 7.44 -12.80
CA LEU A 62 -6.92 6.58 -12.59
C LEU A 62 -8.00 7.26 -11.75
N LEU A 63 -7.64 8.05 -10.73
CA LEU A 63 -8.61 8.83 -9.95
C LEU A 63 -9.28 9.92 -10.80
N GLU A 64 -8.53 10.66 -11.62
CA GLU A 64 -9.11 11.64 -12.54
C GLU A 64 -9.97 10.96 -13.61
N ARG A 65 -9.58 9.78 -14.09
CA ARG A 65 -10.40 8.99 -15.01
C ARG A 65 -11.72 8.57 -14.38
N LEU A 66 -11.72 8.01 -13.16
CA LEU A 66 -12.94 7.67 -12.43
C LEU A 66 -13.87 8.88 -12.24
N LYS A 67 -13.29 10.05 -11.91
CA LYS A 67 -14.03 11.30 -11.76
C LYS A 67 -14.70 11.73 -13.07
N ASN A 68 -13.98 11.66 -14.19
CA ASN A 68 -14.48 12.08 -15.51
C ASN A 68 -15.52 11.11 -16.07
N GLU A 69 -15.35 9.81 -15.86
CA GLU A 69 -16.31 8.78 -16.27
C GLU A 69 -17.59 8.82 -15.43
N GLY A 70 -17.50 9.21 -14.15
CA GLY A 70 -18.63 9.36 -13.24
C GLY A 70 -19.47 8.09 -13.12
N ALA A 71 -20.78 8.20 -13.38
CA ALA A 71 -21.71 7.06 -13.33
C ALA A 71 -21.54 6.04 -14.47
N ASN A 72 -20.81 6.40 -15.51
CA ASN A 72 -20.56 5.54 -16.67
C ASN A 72 -19.22 4.80 -16.57
N SER A 73 -18.51 4.91 -15.45
CA SER A 73 -17.25 4.18 -15.27
C SER A 73 -17.48 2.67 -15.32
N PRO A 74 -16.72 1.94 -16.14
CA PRO A 74 -16.77 0.48 -16.14
C PRO A 74 -16.00 -0.14 -14.96
N ALA A 75 -15.24 0.66 -14.21
CA ALA A 75 -14.38 0.15 -13.15
C ALA A 75 -15.18 -0.25 -11.93
N ASP A 76 -14.95 -1.46 -11.44
CA ASP A 76 -15.50 -1.98 -10.19
C ASP A 76 -14.59 -1.66 -9.00
N LEU A 77 -13.28 -1.85 -9.20
CA LEU A 77 -12.27 -1.70 -8.17
C LEU A 77 -11.15 -0.75 -8.61
N PHE A 78 -10.65 0.00 -7.65
CA PHE A 78 -9.42 0.77 -7.75
C PHE A 78 -8.39 0.19 -6.79
N VAL A 79 -7.16 -0.04 -7.26
CA VAL A 79 -6.05 -0.53 -6.43
C VAL A 79 -4.81 0.32 -6.56
N THR A 80 -4.19 0.60 -5.43
CA THR A 80 -2.95 1.38 -5.34
C THR A 80 -2.03 0.85 -4.24
N VAL A 81 -0.78 1.31 -4.27
CA VAL A 81 0.25 0.97 -3.27
C VAL A 81 0.40 2.06 -2.18
N ASP A 82 -0.62 2.89 -1.96
CA ASP A 82 -0.51 4.05 -1.07
C ASP A 82 -1.87 4.40 -0.44
N ALA A 83 -1.97 4.28 0.88
CA ALA A 83 -3.16 4.64 1.64
C ALA A 83 -3.58 6.12 1.41
N GLY A 84 -2.61 7.02 1.23
CA GLY A 84 -2.90 8.43 0.93
C GLY A 84 -3.62 8.63 -0.40
N LYS A 85 -3.40 7.76 -1.40
CA LYS A 85 -4.15 7.78 -2.66
C LYS A 85 -5.55 7.20 -2.51
N LEU A 86 -5.72 6.18 -1.68
CA LEU A 86 -7.04 5.65 -1.31
C LEU A 86 -7.86 6.72 -0.60
N GLN A 87 -7.27 7.40 0.38
CA GLN A 87 -7.93 8.50 1.09
C GLN A 87 -8.31 9.64 0.14
N LYS A 88 -7.42 10.05 -0.77
CA LYS A 88 -7.72 11.07 -1.79
C LYS A 88 -8.95 10.70 -2.63
N GLY A 89 -9.03 9.45 -3.10
CA GLY A 89 -10.19 8.96 -3.86
C GLY A 89 -11.48 8.96 -3.03
N ALA A 90 -11.41 8.61 -1.74
CA ALA A 90 -12.54 8.67 -0.82
C ALA A 90 -13.01 10.11 -0.60
N GLU A 91 -12.10 11.08 -0.37
CA GLU A 91 -12.41 12.52 -0.26
C GLU A 91 -13.03 13.10 -1.53
N MET A 92 -12.62 12.62 -2.71
CA MET A 92 -13.24 12.98 -3.98
C MET A 92 -14.64 12.37 -4.18
N GLY A 93 -15.12 11.51 -3.26
CA GLY A 93 -16.41 10.83 -3.34
C GLY A 93 -16.48 9.77 -4.45
N LEU A 94 -15.34 9.19 -4.82
CA LEU A 94 -15.21 8.21 -5.91
C LEU A 94 -15.44 6.77 -5.46
N PHE A 95 -15.53 6.51 -4.16
CA PHE A 95 -15.64 5.18 -3.58
C PHE A 95 -16.93 5.00 -2.79
N GLN A 96 -17.38 3.76 -2.68
CA GLN A 96 -18.44 3.32 -1.78
C GLN A 96 -17.85 2.43 -0.68
N LYS A 97 -18.62 2.26 0.42
CA LYS A 97 -18.21 1.41 1.53
C LYS A 97 -18.19 -0.07 1.12
N ILE A 98 -17.18 -0.77 1.58
CA ILE A 98 -17.04 -2.22 1.44
C ILE A 98 -17.57 -2.85 2.73
N ASN A 99 -18.63 -3.67 2.62
CA ASN A 99 -19.23 -4.37 3.73
C ASN A 99 -19.13 -5.88 3.46
N SER A 100 -18.27 -6.56 4.20
CA SER A 100 -18.14 -8.01 4.25
C SER A 100 -17.61 -8.43 5.60
N ASP A 101 -18.33 -9.31 6.28
CA ASP A 101 -17.89 -9.87 7.55
C ASP A 101 -16.64 -10.74 7.38
N GLU A 102 -16.52 -11.42 6.23
CA GLU A 102 -15.36 -12.24 5.91
C GLU A 102 -14.08 -11.39 5.80
N ILE A 103 -14.13 -10.27 5.06
CA ILE A 103 -13.01 -9.33 4.97
C ILE A 103 -12.64 -8.77 6.36
N ASN A 104 -13.65 -8.38 7.15
CA ASN A 104 -13.43 -7.84 8.49
C ASN A 104 -12.83 -8.86 9.47
N ASN A 105 -13.09 -10.15 9.28
CA ASN A 105 -12.49 -11.23 10.06
C ASN A 105 -11.07 -11.58 9.58
N ASN A 106 -10.80 -11.44 8.30
CA ASN A 106 -9.50 -11.79 7.69
C ASN A 106 -8.44 -10.70 7.92
N VAL A 107 -8.81 -9.43 7.91
CA VAL A 107 -7.88 -8.31 7.95
C VAL A 107 -7.63 -7.80 9.36
N SER A 108 -6.36 -7.55 9.69
CA SER A 108 -5.96 -6.94 10.97
C SER A 108 -6.64 -5.59 11.21
N LYS A 109 -7.22 -5.41 12.39
CA LYS A 109 -8.03 -4.23 12.74
C LYS A 109 -7.25 -2.92 12.67
N GLU A 110 -5.95 -2.97 12.94
CA GLU A 110 -5.04 -1.84 12.90
C GLU A 110 -4.82 -1.31 11.47
N LEU A 111 -5.07 -2.14 10.46
CA LEU A 111 -4.88 -1.82 9.05
C LEU A 111 -6.16 -1.41 8.33
N ILE A 112 -7.35 -1.68 8.92
CA ILE A 112 -8.64 -1.40 8.29
C ILE A 112 -8.92 0.11 8.27
N ASP A 113 -9.42 0.60 7.13
CA ASP A 113 -9.98 1.95 7.05
C ASP A 113 -11.21 2.09 7.97
N LYS A 114 -11.11 2.97 8.96
CA LYS A 114 -12.21 3.23 9.93
C LYS A 114 -13.48 3.74 9.26
N ASN A 115 -13.39 4.32 8.07
CA ASN A 115 -14.53 4.80 7.29
C ASN A 115 -15.11 3.73 6.35
N GLY A 116 -14.39 2.63 6.12
CA GLY A 116 -14.81 1.48 5.33
C GLY A 116 -14.73 1.68 3.81
N TYR A 117 -14.01 2.68 3.30
CA TYR A 117 -13.91 2.95 1.87
C TYR A 117 -12.85 2.12 1.15
N TRP A 118 -11.90 1.55 1.89
CA TRP A 118 -10.85 0.73 1.31
C TRP A 118 -10.41 -0.37 2.28
N ILE A 119 -9.81 -1.41 1.73
CA ILE A 119 -9.23 -2.53 2.46
C ILE A 119 -7.77 -2.70 2.08
N PRO A 120 -6.89 -3.08 3.01
CA PRO A 120 -5.51 -3.45 2.73
C PRO A 120 -5.46 -4.88 2.18
N ILE A 121 -4.46 -5.14 1.34
CA ILE A 121 -4.10 -6.50 0.91
C ILE A 121 -2.74 -6.88 1.49
N THR A 122 -1.78 -5.98 1.45
CA THR A 122 -0.45 -6.15 2.03
C THR A 122 0.01 -4.83 2.64
N TYR A 123 0.99 -4.90 3.54
CA TYR A 123 1.67 -3.72 4.04
C TYR A 123 3.19 -3.90 4.05
N ARG A 124 3.92 -2.80 4.16
CA ARG A 124 5.38 -2.77 4.27
C ARG A 124 5.80 -1.67 5.22
N ALA A 125 6.93 -1.91 5.89
CA ALA A 125 7.57 -0.91 6.71
C ALA A 125 8.51 -0.03 5.87
N ARG A 126 8.66 1.24 6.23
CA ARG A 126 9.71 2.13 5.75
C ARG A 126 10.88 2.01 6.71
N ILE A 127 11.86 1.19 6.40
CA ILE A 127 12.97 0.79 7.27
C ILE A 127 14.21 1.63 6.99
N LEU A 128 15.17 1.53 7.92
CA LEU A 128 16.57 1.86 7.65
C LEU A 128 17.29 0.58 7.24
N VAL A 129 18.14 0.69 6.24
CA VAL A 129 19.16 -0.32 5.95
C VAL A 129 20.52 0.32 6.15
N TYR A 130 21.45 -0.43 6.72
CA TYR A 130 22.78 0.06 7.06
C TYR A 130 23.86 -0.91 6.65
N SER A 131 25.05 -0.38 6.36
CA SER A 131 26.24 -1.17 6.01
C SER A 131 26.68 -2.05 7.16
N ASN A 132 26.81 -3.35 6.93
CA ASN A 132 27.31 -4.32 7.93
C ASN A 132 28.71 -3.99 8.45
N ASP A 133 29.55 -3.35 7.62
CA ASP A 133 30.95 -3.10 7.93
C ASP A 133 31.22 -1.72 8.56
N ARG A 134 30.27 -0.74 8.38
CA ARG A 134 30.54 0.67 8.70
C ARG A 134 29.59 1.28 9.72
N VAL A 135 28.52 0.56 10.11
CA VAL A 135 27.55 1.01 11.10
C VAL A 135 27.20 -0.13 12.05
N MET A 136 27.21 0.14 13.34
CA MET A 136 26.68 -0.80 14.34
C MET A 136 25.19 -0.53 14.57
N ALA A 137 24.38 -1.58 14.73
CA ALA A 137 22.94 -1.44 15.01
C ALA A 137 22.65 -0.55 16.23
N SER A 138 23.55 -0.56 17.25
CA SER A 138 23.44 0.27 18.44
C SER A 138 23.62 1.77 18.23
N GLU A 139 24.11 2.20 17.05
CA GLU A 139 24.18 3.61 16.67
C GLU A 139 22.86 4.15 16.14
N LEU A 140 21.91 3.26 15.76
CA LEU A 140 20.63 3.59 15.18
C LEU A 140 19.52 3.60 16.25
N SER A 141 18.52 4.46 16.10
CA SER A 141 17.39 4.53 17.01
C SER A 141 16.08 4.89 16.29
N THR A 142 15.88 6.13 15.92
CA THR A 142 14.64 6.66 15.37
C THR A 142 14.86 7.26 13.99
N TYR A 143 13.78 7.59 13.27
CA TYR A 143 13.90 8.44 12.07
C TYR A 143 14.46 9.81 12.43
N GLU A 144 14.10 10.33 13.60
CA GLU A 144 14.51 11.65 14.08
C GLU A 144 16.03 11.73 14.27
N ASP A 145 16.64 10.67 14.74
CA ASP A 145 18.09 10.53 14.94
C ASP A 145 18.91 10.69 13.64
N LEU A 146 18.30 10.45 12.48
CA LEU A 146 18.97 10.65 11.19
C LEU A 146 19.32 12.12 10.89
N ALA A 147 18.74 13.08 11.61
CA ALA A 147 19.10 14.50 11.53
C ALA A 147 20.36 14.86 12.36
N ASP A 148 20.88 13.95 13.18
CA ASP A 148 22.09 14.16 13.96
C ASP A 148 23.34 14.30 13.05
N GLU A 149 24.25 15.22 13.38
CA GLU A 149 25.47 15.50 12.60
C GLU A 149 26.41 14.28 12.50
N LYS A 150 26.30 13.29 13.39
CA LYS A 150 27.07 12.02 13.28
C LYS A 150 26.84 11.29 11.96
N TRP A 151 25.71 11.57 11.27
CA TRP A 151 25.33 10.96 10.00
C TRP A 151 25.74 11.78 8.78
N LYS A 152 26.46 12.88 8.94
CA LYS A 152 26.84 13.79 7.85
C LYS A 152 27.58 13.08 6.71
N GLY A 153 27.02 13.21 5.48
CA GLY A 153 27.58 12.57 4.29
C GLY A 153 27.40 11.05 4.24
N ARG A 154 26.49 10.47 5.06
CA ARG A 154 26.33 9.02 5.19
C ARG A 154 24.95 8.51 4.77
N ILE A 155 23.94 9.38 4.56
CA ILE A 155 22.57 8.99 4.30
C ILE A 155 22.25 9.00 2.80
N LEU A 156 21.61 7.95 2.34
CA LEU A 156 21.13 7.77 0.97
C LEU A 156 19.60 7.72 0.95
N VAL A 157 18.99 8.49 0.06
CA VAL A 157 17.55 8.58 -0.11
C VAL A 157 17.14 8.72 -1.57
N ARG A 158 15.87 8.45 -1.84
CA ARG A 158 15.21 8.78 -3.10
C ARG A 158 14.78 10.24 -3.15
N SER A 159 14.38 10.70 -4.34
CA SER A 159 13.78 12.01 -4.54
C SER A 159 12.53 12.24 -3.68
N SER A 160 12.28 13.49 -3.29
CA SER A 160 11.07 13.97 -2.64
C SER A 160 9.79 13.73 -3.46
N SER A 161 9.91 13.68 -4.78
CA SER A 161 8.78 13.37 -5.68
C SER A 161 8.27 11.93 -5.54
N ASN A 162 9.03 11.06 -4.87
CA ASN A 162 8.63 9.67 -4.67
C ASN A 162 7.52 9.53 -3.62
N ALA A 163 6.46 8.79 -3.96
CA ALA A 163 5.30 8.58 -3.10
C ALA A 163 5.64 8.00 -1.72
N TYR A 164 6.68 7.14 -1.61
CA TYR A 164 7.08 6.53 -0.33
C TYR A 164 7.72 7.54 0.62
N ASN A 165 8.56 8.44 0.10
CA ASN A 165 9.11 9.54 0.89
C ASN A 165 8.03 10.54 1.29
N GLN A 166 7.08 10.84 0.39
CA GLN A 166 5.94 11.69 0.71
C GLN A 166 5.05 11.07 1.81
N ALA A 167 4.83 9.76 1.78
CA ALA A 167 4.07 9.06 2.82
C ALA A 167 4.80 9.09 4.17
N LEU A 168 6.11 8.81 4.21
CA LEU A 168 6.91 8.94 5.43
C LEU A 168 6.86 10.37 5.97
N MET A 169 7.10 11.37 5.12
CA MET A 169 7.04 12.78 5.54
C MET A 169 5.65 13.17 6.06
N SER A 170 4.57 12.68 5.44
CA SER A 170 3.19 12.88 5.93
C SER A 170 2.98 12.26 7.31
N SER A 171 3.51 11.05 7.54
CA SER A 171 3.46 10.37 8.84
C SER A 171 4.24 11.17 9.90
N LEU A 172 5.45 11.60 9.59
CA LEU A 172 6.25 12.42 10.50
C LEU A 172 5.56 13.75 10.80
N TYR A 173 4.97 14.40 9.80
CA TYR A 173 4.22 15.66 9.99
C TYR A 173 3.02 15.46 10.92
N ALA A 174 2.27 14.37 10.74
CA ALA A 174 1.12 14.04 11.58
C ALA A 174 1.50 13.77 13.04
N ASN A 175 2.66 13.12 13.27
CA ASN A 175 3.12 12.76 14.60
C ASN A 175 3.85 13.89 15.33
N LEU A 176 4.65 14.69 14.62
CA LEU A 176 5.62 15.62 15.21
C LEU A 176 5.24 17.09 15.04
N GLY A 177 4.33 17.38 14.10
CA GLY A 177 3.97 18.75 13.72
C GLY A 177 5.01 19.44 12.83
N GLN A 178 4.60 20.58 12.28
CA GLN A 178 5.34 21.31 11.23
C GLN A 178 6.77 21.69 11.63
N GLU A 179 6.93 22.35 12.76
CA GLU A 179 8.22 22.92 13.17
C GLU A 179 9.29 21.82 13.36
N THR A 180 8.91 20.73 14.03
CA THR A 180 9.82 19.61 14.29
C THR A 180 10.23 18.90 13.00
N VAL A 181 9.26 18.66 12.10
CA VAL A 181 9.52 17.99 10.82
C VAL A 181 10.36 18.85 9.88
N GLU A 182 10.18 20.17 9.86
CA GLU A 182 11.02 21.06 9.07
C GLU A 182 12.48 21.07 9.57
N LYS A 183 12.68 21.06 10.90
CA LYS A 183 14.02 20.92 11.50
C LYS A 183 14.65 19.57 11.14
N TRP A 184 13.90 18.48 11.32
CA TRP A 184 14.34 17.15 10.95
C TRP A 184 14.72 17.04 9.47
N SER A 185 13.85 17.53 8.58
CA SER A 185 14.09 17.47 7.13
C SER A 185 15.32 18.28 6.73
N SER A 186 15.55 19.44 7.35
CA SER A 186 16.77 20.24 7.12
C SER A 186 18.02 19.49 7.62
N GLY A 187 17.93 18.84 8.78
CA GLY A 187 19.04 18.08 9.36
C GLY A 187 19.42 16.89 8.49
N ILE A 188 18.43 16.08 8.06
CA ILE A 188 18.70 14.91 7.23
C ILE A 188 19.24 15.31 5.84
N VAL A 189 18.77 16.40 5.25
CA VAL A 189 19.28 16.94 3.98
C VAL A 189 20.77 17.27 4.08
N ASN A 190 21.21 17.87 5.21
CA ASN A 190 22.62 18.16 5.47
C ASN A 190 23.48 16.87 5.62
N ASN A 191 22.84 15.74 5.91
CA ASN A 191 23.48 14.44 6.11
C ASN A 191 23.48 13.55 4.87
N PHE A 192 22.90 14.01 3.74
CA PHE A 192 22.91 13.23 2.50
C PHE A 192 24.34 12.99 1.98
N ALA A 193 24.62 11.75 1.63
CA ALA A 193 25.88 11.35 1.03
C ALA A 193 26.01 11.86 -0.42
N ARG A 194 24.89 12.09 -1.07
CA ARG A 194 24.78 12.58 -2.46
C ARG A 194 23.39 13.14 -2.71
N ASP A 195 23.21 13.84 -3.82
CA ASP A 195 21.88 14.24 -4.28
C ASP A 195 20.93 13.03 -4.38
N PRO A 196 19.66 13.18 -3.92
CA PRO A 196 18.66 12.12 -4.01
C PRO A 196 18.43 11.65 -5.44
N LYS A 197 18.56 10.35 -5.71
CA LYS A 197 18.36 9.74 -7.03
C LYS A 197 18.10 8.24 -6.95
N GLY A 198 17.56 7.67 -8.03
CA GLY A 198 17.33 6.23 -8.15
C GLY A 198 16.13 5.74 -7.33
N ASN A 199 15.98 4.43 -7.28
CA ASN A 199 14.95 3.73 -6.51
C ASN A 199 15.51 3.11 -5.22
N ASP A 200 14.69 2.41 -4.43
CA ASP A 200 15.14 1.82 -3.15
C ASP A 200 16.28 0.79 -3.34
N ARG A 201 16.24 -0.05 -4.39
CA ARG A 201 17.34 -0.99 -4.68
C ARG A 201 18.63 -0.25 -5.02
N ASP A 202 18.54 0.90 -5.69
CA ASP A 202 19.72 1.72 -6.02
C ASP A 202 20.35 2.34 -4.76
N GLN A 203 19.56 2.60 -3.70
CA GLN A 203 20.11 3.04 -2.42
C GLN A 203 20.92 1.90 -1.76
N VAL A 204 20.40 0.67 -1.75
CA VAL A 204 21.11 -0.50 -1.20
C VAL A 204 22.40 -0.77 -1.99
N LYS A 205 22.33 -0.76 -3.33
CA LYS A 205 23.52 -0.91 -4.20
C LYS A 205 24.54 0.20 -3.95
N ALA A 206 24.10 1.41 -3.64
CA ALA A 206 24.99 2.52 -3.32
C ALA A 206 25.70 2.34 -1.96
N ILE A 207 25.03 1.75 -0.96
CA ILE A 207 25.68 1.34 0.30
C ILE A 207 26.75 0.29 0.01
N ALA A 208 26.43 -0.75 -0.77
CA ALA A 208 27.38 -1.80 -1.16
C ALA A 208 28.60 -1.22 -1.89
N ALA A 209 28.41 -0.16 -2.68
CA ALA A 209 29.48 0.55 -3.37
C ALA A 209 30.20 1.62 -2.53
N GLY A 210 29.92 1.74 -1.23
CA GLY A 210 30.58 2.69 -0.32
C GLY A 210 30.20 4.16 -0.54
N GLN A 211 29.07 4.45 -1.21
CA GLN A 211 28.63 5.84 -1.48
C GLN A 211 27.88 6.49 -0.30
N GLY A 212 27.57 5.72 0.72
CA GLY A 212 26.90 6.11 1.94
C GLY A 212 26.73 4.88 2.81
N ASP A 213 26.24 5.05 4.02
CA ASP A 213 26.24 3.98 5.02
C ASP A 213 24.84 3.56 5.47
N ILE A 214 23.85 4.44 5.33
CA ILE A 214 22.47 4.21 5.73
C ILE A 214 21.54 4.62 4.58
N ALA A 215 20.45 3.90 4.39
CA ALA A 215 19.40 4.33 3.47
C ALA A 215 17.99 4.11 4.06
N ILE A 216 17.04 4.97 3.66
CA ILE A 216 15.63 4.80 3.95
C ILE A 216 14.97 4.09 2.77
N VAL A 217 14.47 2.86 2.99
CA VAL A 217 13.90 2.02 1.93
C VAL A 217 12.63 1.29 2.41
N ASN A 218 11.83 0.80 1.49
CA ASN A 218 10.75 -0.13 1.86
C ASN A 218 11.31 -1.53 2.10
N SER A 219 10.81 -2.20 3.14
CA SER A 219 11.31 -3.49 3.63
C SER A 219 11.39 -4.57 2.55
N TYR A 220 10.35 -4.71 1.73
CA TYR A 220 10.26 -5.76 0.72
C TYR A 220 11.38 -5.72 -0.34
N TYR A 221 12.01 -4.56 -0.57
CA TYR A 221 13.12 -4.48 -1.53
C TYR A 221 14.34 -5.28 -1.11
N ILE A 222 14.53 -5.49 0.19
CA ILE A 222 15.62 -6.35 0.69
C ILE A 222 15.33 -7.80 0.33
N GLY A 223 14.09 -8.28 0.55
CA GLY A 223 13.68 -9.62 0.11
C GLY A 223 13.86 -9.83 -1.39
N LEU A 224 13.46 -8.84 -2.21
CA LEU A 224 13.64 -8.89 -3.66
C LEU A 224 15.11 -8.90 -4.10
N LEU A 225 16.01 -8.24 -3.38
CA LEU A 225 17.44 -8.27 -3.67
C LEU A 225 18.06 -9.62 -3.31
N LEU A 226 17.73 -10.13 -2.12
CA LEU A 226 18.24 -11.41 -1.62
C LEU A 226 17.77 -12.61 -2.46
N SER A 227 16.61 -12.49 -3.11
CA SER A 227 16.03 -13.54 -3.96
C SER A 227 16.25 -13.30 -5.47
N SER A 228 17.10 -12.35 -5.84
CA SER A 228 17.37 -12.04 -7.23
C SER A 228 18.19 -13.14 -7.90
N GLU A 229 17.93 -13.38 -9.18
CA GLU A 229 18.77 -14.26 -10.01
C GLU A 229 20.15 -13.61 -10.34
N LYS A 230 20.30 -12.31 -10.08
CA LYS A 230 21.54 -11.55 -10.34
C LYS A 230 22.41 -11.52 -9.09
N GLN A 231 23.55 -12.20 -9.12
CA GLN A 231 24.48 -12.28 -8.00
C GLN A 231 24.84 -10.91 -7.42
N GLN A 232 25.04 -9.90 -8.26
CA GLN A 232 25.34 -8.53 -7.81
C GLN A 232 24.21 -7.92 -6.94
N GLU A 233 22.96 -8.28 -7.19
CA GLU A 233 21.82 -7.83 -6.37
C GLU A 233 21.80 -8.57 -5.04
N VAL A 234 22.05 -9.87 -5.05
CA VAL A 234 22.18 -10.69 -3.84
C VAL A 234 23.33 -10.19 -2.96
N ASP A 235 24.49 -9.91 -3.55
CA ASP A 235 25.65 -9.38 -2.85
C ASP A 235 25.34 -8.02 -2.20
N ALA A 236 24.64 -7.15 -2.92
CA ALA A 236 24.20 -5.87 -2.37
C ALA A 236 23.21 -6.06 -1.20
N GLY A 237 22.25 -6.98 -1.32
CA GLY A 237 21.32 -7.32 -0.23
C GLY A 237 22.05 -7.85 1.00
N ASN A 238 23.05 -8.71 0.82
CA ASN A 238 23.86 -9.29 1.90
C ASN A 238 24.83 -8.29 2.57
N SER A 239 25.14 -7.17 1.91
CA SER A 239 26.05 -6.14 2.45
C SER A 239 25.39 -5.20 3.47
N VAL A 240 24.08 -5.32 3.66
CA VAL A 240 23.29 -4.45 4.55
C VAL A 240 22.49 -5.28 5.54
N SER A 241 22.17 -4.68 6.68
CA SER A 241 21.19 -5.20 7.63
C SER A 241 19.97 -4.28 7.70
N VAL A 242 18.83 -4.87 8.09
CA VAL A 242 17.57 -4.19 8.31
C VAL A 242 17.50 -3.64 9.73
N PHE A 243 17.01 -2.42 9.87
CA PHE A 243 16.71 -1.80 11.15
C PHE A 243 15.33 -1.14 11.12
N PHE A 244 14.48 -1.51 12.07
CA PHE A 244 13.19 -0.86 12.28
C PHE A 244 13.36 0.31 13.23
N PRO A 245 13.15 1.57 12.79
CA PRO A 245 13.30 2.73 13.67
C PRO A 245 12.12 2.88 14.63
N ASN A 246 12.32 3.68 15.68
CA ASN A 246 11.31 4.01 16.70
C ASN A 246 10.74 2.80 17.45
N GLN A 247 11.59 1.87 17.90
CA GLN A 247 11.20 0.65 18.60
C GLN A 247 11.30 0.72 20.13
N GLY A 248 11.79 1.82 20.68
CA GLY A 248 11.87 2.02 22.13
C GLY A 248 10.50 1.98 22.82
N GLU A 249 10.49 1.77 24.15
CA GLU A 249 9.27 1.57 24.94
C GLU A 249 8.24 2.71 24.73
N ASN A 250 8.70 3.96 24.71
CA ASN A 250 7.87 5.15 24.54
C ASN A 250 7.89 5.72 23.12
N GLU A 251 8.44 5.00 22.16
CA GLU A 251 8.48 5.41 20.76
C GLU A 251 7.26 4.88 20.01
N ARG A 252 6.90 5.53 18.89
CA ARG A 252 5.65 5.27 18.17
C ARG A 252 5.65 4.01 17.30
N GLY A 253 6.81 3.42 17.01
CA GLY A 253 6.95 2.35 16.04
C GLY A 253 7.35 2.84 14.63
N SER A 254 7.63 1.89 13.76
CA SER A 254 8.05 2.18 12.38
C SER A 254 6.85 2.54 11.50
N HIS A 255 7.04 3.55 10.63
CA HIS A 255 6.05 3.91 9.61
C HIS A 255 5.77 2.74 8.68
N ILE A 256 4.49 2.47 8.47
CA ILE A 256 3.99 1.51 7.48
C ILE A 256 3.14 2.20 6.41
N ASN A 257 3.03 1.57 5.27
CA ASN A 257 2.03 1.93 4.28
C ASN A 257 1.51 0.64 3.63
N ILE A 258 0.34 0.72 3.00
CA ILE A 258 -0.38 -0.44 2.49
C ILE A 258 -0.45 -0.45 0.97
N SER A 259 -0.68 -1.63 0.42
CA SER A 259 -1.34 -1.81 -0.86
C SER A 259 -2.79 -2.18 -0.58
N GLY A 260 -3.74 -1.51 -1.23
CA GLY A 260 -5.14 -1.72 -0.91
C GLY A 260 -6.08 -1.45 -2.07
N PHE A 261 -7.29 -1.93 -1.90
CA PHE A 261 -8.41 -1.80 -2.84
C PHE A 261 -9.50 -0.90 -2.28
N ALA A 262 -10.09 -0.11 -3.16
CA ALA A 262 -11.35 0.58 -2.93
C ALA A 262 -12.38 0.14 -3.97
N MET A 263 -13.65 0.03 -3.57
CA MET A 263 -14.75 -0.22 -4.50
C MET A 263 -15.21 1.11 -5.08
N THR A 264 -15.29 1.22 -6.40
CA THR A 264 -15.73 2.45 -7.04
C THR A 264 -17.20 2.75 -6.68
N LYS A 265 -17.56 4.03 -6.65
CA LYS A 265 -18.89 4.47 -6.22
C LYS A 265 -20.03 3.82 -7.03
N ASN A 266 -19.82 3.60 -8.31
CA ASN A 266 -20.80 3.09 -9.24
C ASN A 266 -20.41 1.71 -9.79
N ALA A 267 -19.66 0.91 -9.04
CA ALA A 267 -19.20 -0.41 -9.46
C ALA A 267 -20.34 -1.24 -10.09
N PRO A 268 -20.25 -1.60 -11.39
CA PRO A 268 -21.31 -2.35 -12.05
C PRO A 268 -21.40 -3.81 -11.56
N ASN A 269 -20.26 -4.41 -11.13
CA ASN A 269 -20.18 -5.82 -10.73
C ASN A 269 -19.82 -5.94 -9.24
N LYS A 270 -20.62 -5.32 -8.38
CA LYS A 270 -20.35 -5.17 -6.95
C LYS A 270 -20.18 -6.51 -6.22
N GLN A 271 -21.09 -7.47 -6.47
CA GLN A 271 -21.04 -8.76 -5.76
C GLN A 271 -19.82 -9.59 -6.16
N ASN A 272 -19.47 -9.58 -7.44
CA ASN A 272 -18.25 -10.23 -7.91
C ASN A 272 -17.00 -9.59 -7.33
N SER A 273 -17.00 -8.25 -7.20
CA SER A 273 -15.89 -7.50 -6.59
C SER A 273 -15.70 -7.86 -5.12
N ILE A 274 -16.78 -8.01 -4.35
CA ILE A 274 -16.70 -8.47 -2.96
C ILE A 274 -16.08 -9.87 -2.89
N LYS A 275 -16.52 -10.83 -3.72
CA LYS A 275 -15.93 -12.19 -3.77
C LYS A 275 -14.43 -12.15 -4.07
N LEU A 276 -13.98 -11.28 -4.97
CA LEU A 276 -12.55 -11.13 -5.24
C LEU A 276 -11.81 -10.60 -4.01
N LEU A 277 -12.35 -9.60 -3.33
CA LEU A 277 -11.74 -9.01 -2.15
C LEU A 277 -11.69 -10.01 -0.97
N GLU A 278 -12.73 -10.81 -0.78
CA GLU A 278 -12.77 -11.92 0.19
C GLU A 278 -11.67 -12.95 -0.14
N TYR A 279 -11.56 -13.36 -1.41
CA TYR A 279 -10.50 -14.26 -1.85
C TYR A 279 -9.10 -13.65 -1.61
N LEU A 280 -8.85 -12.39 -2.00
CA LEU A 280 -7.54 -11.74 -1.84
C LEU A 280 -7.13 -11.54 -0.38
N THR A 281 -8.09 -11.50 0.55
CA THR A 281 -7.83 -11.42 2.00
C THR A 281 -7.79 -12.79 2.69
N SER A 282 -8.11 -13.89 1.99
CA SER A 282 -8.04 -15.26 2.52
C SER A 282 -6.60 -15.67 2.84
N VAL A 283 -6.44 -16.64 3.73
CA VAL A 283 -5.13 -17.21 4.10
C VAL A 283 -4.36 -17.67 2.85
N GLU A 284 -5.01 -18.41 1.95
CA GLU A 284 -4.39 -18.94 0.72
C GLU A 284 -3.80 -17.84 -0.17
N ALA A 285 -4.59 -16.79 -0.44
CA ALA A 285 -4.13 -15.69 -1.28
C ALA A 285 -3.02 -14.89 -0.59
N GLN A 286 -3.14 -14.68 0.71
CA GLN A 286 -2.17 -13.93 1.50
C GLN A 286 -0.82 -14.65 1.63
N GLU A 287 -0.80 -15.97 1.81
CA GLU A 287 0.43 -16.80 1.75
C GLU A 287 1.14 -16.65 0.40
N THR A 288 0.36 -16.61 -0.70
CA THR A 288 0.94 -16.36 -2.03
C THR A 288 1.56 -14.97 -2.12
N TYR A 289 0.91 -13.92 -1.55
CA TYR A 289 1.47 -12.57 -1.55
C TYR A 289 2.80 -12.50 -0.78
N VAL A 290 2.84 -12.95 0.48
CA VAL A 290 4.05 -12.81 1.32
C VAL A 290 5.25 -13.55 0.75
N ASN A 291 5.03 -14.70 0.12
CA ASN A 291 6.10 -15.51 -0.46
C ASN A 291 6.65 -14.99 -1.79
N ASN A 292 5.89 -14.13 -2.50
CA ASN A 292 6.30 -13.63 -3.82
C ASN A 292 6.60 -12.11 -3.83
N SER A 293 6.08 -11.35 -2.87
CA SER A 293 6.30 -9.91 -2.80
C SER A 293 7.23 -9.46 -1.66
N TYR A 294 7.46 -10.31 -0.66
CA TYR A 294 8.17 -9.97 0.59
C TYR A 294 7.53 -8.82 1.37
N GLU A 295 6.27 -8.51 1.09
CA GLU A 295 5.42 -7.63 1.90
C GLU A 295 4.84 -8.43 3.08
N TYR A 296 4.33 -7.75 4.10
CA TYR A 296 3.58 -8.36 5.19
C TYR A 296 2.13 -8.57 4.77
N ALA A 297 1.52 -9.65 5.26
CA ALA A 297 0.11 -9.95 5.03
C ALA A 297 -0.81 -8.96 5.76
N ALA A 298 -1.92 -8.59 5.15
CA ALA A 298 -2.99 -7.89 5.86
C ALA A 298 -3.79 -8.84 6.76
N ASN A 299 -3.76 -10.14 6.48
CA ASN A 299 -4.40 -11.19 7.28
C ASN A 299 -3.45 -11.61 8.41
N SER A 300 -3.88 -11.43 9.67
CA SER A 300 -3.07 -11.71 10.86
C SER A 300 -2.76 -13.21 11.10
N LEU A 301 -3.45 -14.11 10.41
CA LEU A 301 -3.18 -15.55 10.47
C LEU A 301 -2.02 -16.00 9.58
N VAL A 302 -1.52 -15.12 8.72
CA VAL A 302 -0.47 -15.44 7.75
C VAL A 302 0.87 -14.89 8.20
N MET A 303 1.82 -15.77 8.38
CA MET A 303 3.19 -15.40 8.75
C MET A 303 3.93 -14.82 7.53
N PRO A 304 4.82 -13.85 7.73
CA PRO A 304 5.70 -13.35 6.68
C PRO A 304 6.57 -14.48 6.10
N SER A 305 7.14 -14.29 4.90
CA SER A 305 8.11 -15.23 4.34
C SER A 305 9.34 -15.38 5.25
N GLU A 306 10.06 -16.51 5.13
CA GLU A 306 11.25 -16.81 5.97
C GLU A 306 12.28 -15.66 5.95
N ILE A 307 12.52 -15.06 4.79
CA ILE A 307 13.40 -13.90 4.65
C ILE A 307 12.91 -12.73 5.51
N VAL A 308 11.62 -12.43 5.46
CA VAL A 308 11.03 -11.31 6.22
C VAL A 308 11.01 -11.61 7.72
N GLN A 309 10.75 -12.86 8.11
CA GLN A 309 10.84 -13.30 9.51
C GLN A 309 12.25 -13.17 10.08
N SER A 310 13.28 -13.34 9.26
CA SER A 310 14.69 -13.21 9.72
C SER A 310 15.06 -11.78 10.17
N TRP A 311 14.26 -10.77 9.82
CA TRP A 311 14.46 -9.39 10.28
C TRP A 311 13.89 -9.12 11.67
N GLY A 312 13.16 -10.08 12.24
CA GLY A 312 12.51 -9.97 13.54
C GLY A 312 11.16 -9.27 13.50
N GLU A 313 10.52 -9.24 14.66
CA GLU A 313 9.26 -8.50 14.87
C GLU A 313 9.54 -7.01 15.06
N PHE A 314 8.55 -6.18 14.76
CA PHE A 314 8.64 -4.74 14.97
C PHE A 314 7.29 -4.14 15.38
N LYS A 315 7.34 -3.05 16.12
CA LYS A 315 6.20 -2.25 16.48
C LYS A 315 5.86 -1.31 15.34
N ILE A 316 4.63 -1.35 14.88
CA ILE A 316 4.12 -0.43 13.85
C ILE A 316 3.69 0.90 14.46
N ASP A 317 3.82 1.98 13.69
CA ASP A 317 3.22 3.26 14.03
C ASP A 317 1.69 3.16 13.84
N GLU A 318 0.92 3.28 14.92
CA GLU A 318 -0.54 3.17 14.95
C GLU A 318 -1.26 4.41 14.35
N LEU A 319 -0.54 5.26 13.65
CA LEU A 319 -1.11 6.41 12.97
C LEU A 319 -2.24 5.96 12.03
N ASP A 320 -3.39 6.62 12.10
CA ASP A 320 -4.44 6.45 11.11
C ASP A 320 -3.89 6.73 9.70
N LEU A 321 -3.88 5.69 8.85
CA LEU A 321 -3.27 5.74 7.51
C LEU A 321 -3.93 6.78 6.59
N ASN A 322 -5.14 7.23 6.89
CA ASN A 322 -5.77 8.35 6.18
C ASN A 322 -4.98 9.65 6.32
N LYS A 323 -4.22 9.82 7.42
CA LYS A 323 -3.34 10.98 7.64
C LYS A 323 -2.25 11.11 6.57
N LEU A 324 -1.86 10.00 5.92
CA LEU A 324 -0.90 10.01 4.82
C LEU A 324 -1.41 10.81 3.61
N GLY A 325 -2.72 10.77 3.35
CA GLY A 325 -3.38 11.63 2.35
C GLY A 325 -3.58 13.05 2.85
N THR A 326 -4.12 13.19 4.07
CA THR A 326 -4.44 14.48 4.69
C THR A 326 -3.23 15.42 4.72
N TYR A 327 -2.05 14.94 5.09
CA TYR A 327 -0.83 15.76 5.22
C TYR A 327 0.11 15.70 4.00
N ARG A 328 -0.33 15.14 2.87
CA ARG A 328 0.50 15.03 1.66
C ARG A 328 0.99 16.38 1.15
N ASN A 329 0.12 17.36 1.10
CA ASN A 329 0.48 18.68 0.59
C ASN A 329 1.45 19.41 1.52
N GLU A 330 1.28 19.26 2.83
CA GLU A 330 2.19 19.79 3.85
C GLU A 330 3.57 19.13 3.76
N ALA A 331 3.61 17.82 3.57
CA ALA A 331 4.84 17.06 3.35
C ALA A 331 5.62 17.56 2.13
N ILE A 332 4.93 17.84 1.02
CA ILE A 332 5.55 18.42 -0.19
C ILE A 332 6.14 19.79 0.11
N LYS A 333 5.42 20.66 0.82
CA LYS A 333 5.93 21.99 1.20
C LYS A 333 7.18 21.91 2.10
N VAL A 334 7.25 20.90 3.00
CA VAL A 334 8.44 20.66 3.82
C VAL A 334 9.63 20.30 2.95
N PHE A 335 9.47 19.40 1.99
CA PHE A 335 10.54 19.05 1.04
C PHE A 335 11.05 20.27 0.26
N ASP A 336 10.13 21.07 -0.31
CA ASP A 336 10.48 22.26 -1.07
C ASP A 336 11.25 23.26 -0.19
N LYS A 337 10.79 23.50 1.04
CA LYS A 337 11.39 24.43 1.99
C LYS A 337 12.78 24.02 2.45
N THR A 338 13.02 22.73 2.61
CA THR A 338 14.28 22.18 3.18
C THR A 338 15.27 21.74 2.14
N GLY A 339 14.91 21.76 0.85
CA GLY A 339 15.80 21.41 -0.26
C GLY A 339 16.00 19.92 -0.48
N TRP A 340 15.10 19.08 0.06
CA TRP A 340 15.08 17.66 -0.32
C TRP A 340 14.50 17.53 -1.73
N LYS A 341 15.34 17.31 -2.72
CA LYS A 341 15.01 17.26 -4.15
C LYS A 341 14.44 15.91 -4.59
#